data_35d4ea855cc9ace097db727a5189e7be
#
_entry.id   35d4ea855cc9ace097db727a5189e7be
#
_cell.length_a   1.000
_cell.length_b   1.000
_cell.length_c   1.000
_cell.angle_alpha   90.00
_cell.angle_beta   90.00
_cell.angle_gamma   90.00
#
_symmetry.space_group_name_H-M   'P 1'
#
loop_
_entity.id
_entity.type
_entity.pdbx_description
1 polymer ?
#
loop_
_entity_poly.entity_id
_entity_poly.type
_entity_poly.pdbx_seq_one_letter_code
_entity_poly.pdbx_strand_id
1 'polypeptide(L)' 'MEFKVLPFNAQLRRGDSADGAARQLQQLIDQQRAEGYEYVRLEEITTDVAGTNGCLGIGAKPGFVVTVSVAVFKKA' A
#
# COMPACT_ATOMS: atom_id res chain seq x y z
N MET A 1 -2.98 -16.90 15.89
CA MET A 1 -2.82 -16.73 14.44
C MET A 1 -2.11 -15.43 14.14
N GLU A 2 -1.04 -15.48 13.39
CA GLU A 2 -0.19 -14.31 13.15
C GLU A 2 -0.45 -13.73 11.76
N PHE A 3 -0.75 -12.45 11.71
CA PHE A 3 -0.95 -11.74 10.45
C PHE A 3 0.21 -10.79 10.20
N LYS A 4 0.51 -10.61 8.92
CA LYS A 4 1.55 -9.68 8.47
C LYS A 4 0.93 -8.78 7.42
N VAL A 5 1.11 -7.49 7.58
CA VAL A 5 0.58 -6.49 6.65
C VAL A 5 1.74 -5.76 6.00
N LEU A 6 1.78 -5.76 4.67
CA LEU A 6 2.84 -5.12 3.91
C LEU A 6 2.26 -4.08 2.97
N PRO A 7 2.89 -2.91 2.86
CA PRO A 7 2.46 -1.93 1.87
C PRO A 7 2.69 -2.47 0.46
N PHE A 8 1.74 -2.23 -0.42
CA PHE A 8 1.87 -2.62 -1.82
C PHE A 8 1.53 -1.45 -2.72
N ASN A 9 2.51 -1.00 -3.48
CA ASN A 9 2.33 0.03 -4.48
C ASN A 9 2.87 -0.50 -5.79
N ALA A 10 1.96 -0.80 -6.72
CA ALA A 10 2.37 -1.21 -8.04
C ALA A 10 3.00 -0.01 -8.76
N GLN A 11 4.23 -0.16 -9.22
CA GLN A 11 4.92 0.87 -9.97
C GLN A 11 4.77 0.57 -11.45
N LEU A 12 3.96 1.37 -12.11
CA LEU A 12 3.74 1.24 -13.53
C LEU A 12 4.43 2.39 -14.26
N ARG A 13 5.15 2.05 -15.31
CA ARG A 13 5.72 3.04 -16.21
C ARG A 13 4.68 3.42 -17.24
N ARG A 14 4.89 4.55 -17.87
CA ARG A 14 4.04 4.98 -18.96
C ARG A 14 3.97 3.91 -20.05
N GLY A 15 2.76 3.47 -20.37
CA GLY A 15 2.56 2.40 -21.34
C GLY A 15 2.44 1.01 -20.75
N ASP A 16 2.69 0.85 -19.44
CA ASP A 16 2.51 -0.44 -18.78
C ASP A 16 1.02 -0.73 -18.62
N SER A 17 0.69 -2.02 -18.69
CA SER A 17 -0.69 -2.48 -18.52
C SER A 17 -0.94 -2.94 -17.09
N ALA A 18 -2.22 -3.27 -16.81
CA ALA A 18 -2.60 -3.87 -15.52
C ALA A 18 -1.86 -5.18 -15.23
N ASP A 19 -1.39 -5.87 -16.27
CA ASP A 19 -0.62 -7.10 -16.10
C ASP A 19 0.69 -6.87 -15.35
N GLY A 20 1.28 -5.68 -15.52
CA GLY A 20 2.48 -5.31 -14.78
C GLY A 20 2.23 -5.25 -13.27
N ALA A 21 1.09 -4.67 -12.86
CA ALA A 21 0.71 -4.60 -11.46
C ALA A 21 0.44 -6.00 -10.91
N ALA A 22 -0.24 -6.84 -11.68
CA ALA A 22 -0.54 -8.21 -11.28
C ALA A 22 0.72 -9.03 -11.05
N ARG A 23 1.72 -8.85 -11.92
CA ARG A 23 3.01 -9.53 -11.77
C ARG A 23 3.75 -9.10 -10.51
N GLN A 24 3.73 -7.81 -10.21
CA GLN A 24 4.38 -7.30 -9.00
C GLN A 24 3.73 -7.89 -7.73
N LEU A 25 2.41 -7.96 -7.72
CA LEU A 25 1.69 -8.58 -6.60
C LEU A 25 2.02 -10.08 -6.51
N GLN A 26 2.08 -10.77 -7.64
CA GLN A 26 2.42 -12.19 -7.68
C GLN A 26 3.81 -12.44 -7.10
N GLN A 27 4.78 -11.58 -7.44
CA GLN A 27 6.13 -11.69 -6.88
C GLN A 27 6.14 -11.54 -5.38
N LEU A 28 5.37 -10.59 -4.87
CA LEU A 28 5.26 -10.37 -3.42
C LEU A 28 4.63 -11.59 -2.74
N ILE A 29 3.58 -12.14 -3.32
CA ILE A 29 2.91 -13.34 -2.79
C ILE A 29 3.90 -14.52 -2.74
N ASP A 30 4.65 -14.74 -3.83
CA ASP A 30 5.60 -15.84 -3.91
C ASP A 30 6.73 -15.67 -2.89
N GLN A 31 7.20 -14.45 -2.71
CA GLN A 31 8.23 -14.12 -1.72
C GLN A 31 7.77 -14.46 -0.31
N GLN A 32 6.55 -14.07 0.03
CA GLN A 32 6.00 -14.32 1.36
C GLN A 32 5.70 -15.79 1.59
N ARG A 33 5.28 -16.51 0.56
CA ARG A 33 5.08 -17.96 0.66
C ARG A 33 6.38 -18.68 0.98
N ALA A 34 7.48 -18.23 0.39
CA ALA A 34 8.80 -18.79 0.69
C ALA A 34 9.19 -18.57 2.17
N GLU A 35 8.65 -17.52 2.79
CA GLU A 35 8.90 -17.22 4.20
C GLU A 35 7.87 -17.87 5.14
N GLY A 36 6.92 -18.62 4.58
CA GLY A 36 5.93 -19.33 5.39
C GLY A 36 4.63 -18.55 5.59
N TYR A 37 4.39 -17.52 4.79
CA TYR A 37 3.16 -16.74 4.88
C TYR A 37 2.23 -17.02 3.71
N GLU A 38 0.95 -16.99 3.99
CA GLU A 38 -0.09 -17.22 2.99
C GLU A 38 -0.84 -15.92 2.73
N TYR A 39 -1.06 -15.63 1.44
CA TYR A 39 -1.78 -14.42 1.04
C TYR A 39 -3.24 -14.52 1.43
N VAL A 40 -3.76 -13.48 2.06
CA VAL A 40 -5.16 -13.39 2.46
C VAL A 40 -5.92 -12.50 1.49
N ARG A 41 -5.52 -11.23 1.41
CA ARG A 41 -6.21 -10.25 0.55
C ARG A 41 -5.43 -8.96 0.44
N LEU A 42 -5.84 -8.14 -0.51
CA LEU A 42 -5.37 -6.78 -0.68
C LEU A 42 -6.42 -5.84 -0.10
N GLU A 43 -6.01 -4.94 0.77
CA GLU A 43 -6.89 -3.97 1.40
C GLU A 43 -6.48 -2.57 1.02
N GLU A 44 -7.46 -1.68 0.93
CA GLU A 44 -7.21 -0.27 0.73
C GLU A 44 -7.54 0.48 2.00
N ILE A 45 -6.61 1.33 2.44
CA ILE A 45 -6.78 2.13 3.64
C ILE A 45 -6.78 3.59 3.23
N THR A 46 -7.86 4.29 3.57
CA THR A 46 -7.95 5.73 3.35
C THR A 46 -7.44 6.44 4.59
N THR A 47 -6.40 7.23 4.40
CA THR A 47 -5.74 7.93 5.51
C THR A 47 -5.83 9.43 5.30
N ASP A 48 -6.26 10.13 6.33
CA ASP A 48 -6.28 11.60 6.32
C ASP A 48 -4.90 12.11 6.70
N VAL A 49 -4.32 12.91 5.82
CA VAL A 49 -3.08 13.61 6.13
C VAL A 49 -3.47 15.01 6.63
N ALA A 50 -3.17 15.27 7.89
CA ALA A 50 -3.54 16.53 8.52
C ALA A 50 -2.87 17.71 7.82
N GLY A 51 -3.62 18.81 7.69
CA GLY A 51 -3.07 20.04 7.18
C GLY A 51 -2.07 20.65 8.15
N THR A 52 -1.21 21.50 7.63
CA THR A 52 -0.25 22.22 8.43
C THR A 52 -0.77 23.63 8.71
N ASN A 53 -0.84 24.00 9.97
CA ASN A 53 -1.20 25.38 10.36
C ASN A 53 0.06 26.22 10.41
N GLY A 54 0.17 27.15 9.46
CA GLY A 54 1.27 28.07 9.46
C GLY A 54 1.11 29.12 10.55
N CYS A 55 2.23 29.74 10.95
CA CYS A 55 2.21 30.84 11.89
C CYS A 55 1.47 32.03 11.26
N LEU A 56 0.43 32.54 11.93
CA LEU A 56 -0.38 33.66 11.42
C LEU A 56 -1.00 33.41 10.05
N GLY A 57 -1.25 32.14 9.74
CA GLY A 57 -1.82 31.76 8.45
C GLY A 57 -0.84 31.70 7.30
N ILE A 58 0.41 32.03 7.52
CA ILE A 58 1.45 31.98 6.51
C ILE A 58 2.06 30.59 6.47
N GLY A 59 2.14 29.99 5.28
CA GLY A 59 2.68 28.66 5.13
C GLY A 59 1.73 27.52 5.49
N ALA A 60 0.46 27.82 5.73
CA ALA A 60 -0.55 26.80 5.99
C ALA A 60 -0.78 25.96 4.74
N LYS A 61 -0.82 24.64 4.92
CA LYS A 61 -1.13 23.70 3.84
C LYS A 61 -2.41 22.95 4.17
N PRO A 62 -3.31 22.81 3.20
CA PRO A 62 -4.54 22.05 3.42
C PRO A 62 -4.21 20.58 3.64
N GLY A 63 -5.03 19.90 4.43
CA GLY A 63 -4.96 18.47 4.56
C GLY A 63 -5.44 17.78 3.28
N PHE A 64 -5.11 16.52 3.14
CA PHE A 64 -5.55 15.75 2.00
C PHE A 64 -5.78 14.29 2.41
N VAL A 65 -6.48 13.57 1.55
CA VAL A 65 -6.79 12.15 1.77
C VAL A 65 -5.94 11.32 0.83
N VAL A 66 -5.30 10.30 1.39
CA VAL A 66 -4.47 9.37 0.62
C VAL A 66 -5.01 7.97 0.79
N THR A 67 -5.14 7.24 -0.31
CA THR A 67 -5.49 5.83 -0.27
C THR A 67 -4.24 5.00 -0.45
N VAL A 68 -3.99 4.13 0.51
CA VAL A 68 -2.82 3.26 0.52
C VAL A 68 -3.29 1.82 0.40
N SER A 69 -2.65 1.05 -0.47
CA SER A 69 -2.94 -0.37 -0.62
C SER A 69 -1.98 -1.19 0.22
N VAL A 70 -2.50 -2.16 0.93
CA VAL A 70 -1.69 -3.07 1.74
C VAL A 70 -2.08 -4.52 1.44
N ALA A 71 -1.09 -5.40 1.41
CA ALA A 71 -1.31 -6.82 1.21
C ALA A 71 -1.29 -7.50 2.58
N VAL A 72 -2.31 -8.30 2.86
CA VAL A 72 -2.46 -8.98 4.13
C VAL A 72 -2.08 -10.45 3.96
N PHE A 73 -1.21 -10.92 4.84
CA PHE A 73 -0.76 -12.31 4.86
C PHE A 73 -0.99 -12.90 6.24
N LYS A 74 -1.13 -14.20 6.30
CA LYS A 74 -1.20 -14.92 7.56
C LYS A 74 -0.12 -15.98 7.59
N LYS A 75 0.39 -16.30 8.77
CA LYS A 75 1.36 -17.36 8.92
C LYS A 75 0.69 -18.71 8.65
N ALA A 76 1.25 -19.45 7.74
CA ALA A 76 0.74 -20.77 7.38
C ALA A 76 1.01 -21.82 8.48
#